data_b7d28b6bfe6f650fc2847dc643ad6de6
#
_entry.id   b7d28b6bfe6f650fc2847dc643ad6de6
#
_cell.length_a   1.000
_cell.length_b   1.000
_cell.length_c   1.000
_cell.angle_alpha   90.00
_cell.angle_beta   90.00
_cell.angle_gamma   90.00
#
_symmetry.space_group_name_H-M   'P 1'
#
loop_
_entity.id
_entity.type
_entity.pdbx_description
1 polymer ?
#
loop_
_entity_poly.entity_id
_entity_poly.type
_entity_poly.pdbx_seq_one_letter_code
_entity_poly.pdbx_strand_id
1 'polypeptide(L)'
;MPIAFVSFGFGFFINPLSTEFGWSVTQIAIILSFVRLEGGFLDPIGGFIIDRWGPKKIIIGGQFIIGLGLILTSQVTELWQFYAAVMLTNAGSAVGSFFACRALIVRWFVRTRGKAMGFMTPAASAGQLLFPLVAFFITRLGWSDALLILGISIWVVCVPLSFVVRDDPYEYGLLPDGDLPSDTETESGESNGTPTKRITDQGIRWQDALRVHAFWMLGIATAIWSLYHGIVRLFLIPHMEGLGYTREEAGNFMLIFFLISIPGRIAAGWLADNVSSKKLLTAVLLSQSLGLFALAFSSSWIHLVIYALGYEWAVGGWLALQGIIIAQYFGVSNYATIIGLMMTMGVLGGFMGPIIGARIYDYTGSYEAAFILAAILGIVALPFILSLRNTDQTV
;
A
#
# COMPACT_ATOMS: atom_id res chain seq x y z
N MET A 1 6.57 -4.64 -8.93
CA MET A 1 6.10 -3.81 -10.04
C MET A 1 4.60 -3.87 -10.28
N PRO A 2 3.94 -5.03 -10.52
CA PRO A 2 2.50 -5.06 -10.81
C PRO A 2 1.61 -4.46 -9.71
N ILE A 3 1.95 -4.68 -8.44
CA ILE A 3 1.22 -4.11 -7.29
C ILE A 3 1.13 -2.58 -7.36
N ALA A 4 2.25 -1.91 -7.67
CA ALA A 4 2.27 -0.46 -7.75
C ALA A 4 1.35 0.04 -8.85
N PHE A 5 1.30 -0.66 -9.99
CA PHE A 5 0.42 -0.32 -11.09
C PHE A 5 -1.06 -0.47 -10.71
N VAL A 6 -1.46 -1.62 -10.19
CA VAL A 6 -2.85 -1.88 -9.76
C VAL A 6 -3.28 -0.93 -8.63
N SER A 7 -2.36 -0.60 -7.73
CA SER A 7 -2.69 0.22 -6.54
C SER A 7 -2.64 1.74 -6.80
N PHE A 8 -1.85 2.21 -7.76
CA PHE A 8 -1.55 3.65 -7.94
C PHE A 8 -1.70 4.13 -9.38
N GLY A 9 -1.57 3.25 -10.37
CA GLY A 9 -1.57 3.62 -11.79
C GLY A 9 -2.97 3.79 -12.40
N PHE A 10 -4.02 3.37 -11.70
CA PHE A 10 -5.37 3.38 -12.27
C PHE A 10 -5.89 4.78 -12.58
N GLY A 11 -5.42 5.81 -11.87
CA GLY A 11 -5.79 7.20 -12.13
C GLY A 11 -5.49 7.66 -13.57
N PHE A 12 -4.47 7.09 -14.22
CA PHE A 12 -4.13 7.40 -15.61
C PHE A 12 -5.19 6.96 -16.63
N PHE A 13 -6.07 6.03 -16.27
CA PHE A 13 -7.06 5.43 -17.16
C PHE A 13 -8.47 6.01 -16.98
N ILE A 14 -8.73 6.79 -15.92
CA ILE A 14 -10.08 7.34 -15.64
C ILE A 14 -10.57 8.19 -16.81
N ASN A 15 -9.81 9.20 -17.18
CA ASN A 15 -10.20 10.14 -18.23
C ASN A 15 -10.30 9.47 -19.61
N PRO A 16 -9.32 8.64 -20.06
CA PRO A 16 -9.46 7.88 -21.31
C PRO A 16 -10.72 7.01 -21.37
N LEU A 17 -10.98 6.22 -20.34
CA LEU A 17 -12.14 5.33 -20.29
C LEU A 17 -13.47 6.12 -20.26
N SER A 18 -13.52 7.20 -19.47
CA SER A 18 -14.70 8.07 -19.41
C SER A 18 -14.99 8.74 -20.76
N THR A 19 -13.95 9.18 -21.45
CA THR A 19 -14.09 9.86 -22.76
C THR A 19 -14.51 8.89 -23.85
N GLU A 20 -13.97 7.67 -23.89
CA GLU A 20 -14.21 6.70 -24.96
C GLU A 20 -15.56 5.98 -24.81
N PHE A 21 -15.88 5.55 -23.57
CA PHE A 21 -17.08 4.75 -23.32
C PHE A 21 -18.26 5.56 -22.74
N GLY A 22 -18.04 6.83 -22.37
CA GLY A 22 -19.06 7.64 -21.69
C GLY A 22 -19.37 7.17 -20.27
N TRP A 23 -18.53 6.33 -19.66
CA TRP A 23 -18.74 5.87 -18.29
C TRP A 23 -18.49 7.00 -17.29
N SER A 24 -19.39 7.11 -16.30
CA SER A 24 -19.17 8.08 -15.24
C SER A 24 -17.94 7.74 -14.38
N VAL A 25 -17.33 8.76 -13.78
CA VAL A 25 -16.20 8.55 -12.87
C VAL A 25 -16.60 7.66 -11.69
N THR A 26 -17.86 7.76 -11.24
CA THR A 26 -18.41 6.85 -10.21
C THR A 26 -18.42 5.40 -10.68
N GLN A 27 -18.84 5.11 -11.90
CA GLN A 27 -18.84 3.73 -12.43
C GLN A 27 -17.43 3.14 -12.45
N ILE A 28 -16.44 3.93 -12.89
CA ILE A 28 -15.04 3.49 -12.89
C ILE A 28 -14.51 3.34 -11.46
N ALA A 29 -14.85 4.23 -10.53
CA ALA A 29 -14.37 4.19 -9.16
C ALA A 29 -14.95 3.04 -8.33
N ILE A 30 -16.18 2.60 -8.62
CA ILE A 30 -16.84 1.48 -7.94
C ILE A 30 -15.98 0.22 -8.01
N ILE A 31 -15.43 -0.13 -9.18
CA ILE A 31 -14.61 -1.34 -9.31
C ILE A 31 -13.34 -1.24 -8.45
N LEU A 32 -12.72 -0.06 -8.38
CA LEU A 32 -11.53 0.14 -7.58
C LEU A 32 -11.81 0.04 -6.07
N SER A 33 -13.03 0.36 -5.68
CA SER A 33 -13.51 0.13 -4.33
C SER A 33 -13.71 -1.37 -4.05
N PHE A 34 -14.30 -2.11 -4.99
CA PHE A 34 -14.44 -3.57 -4.86
C PHE A 34 -13.10 -4.31 -4.84
N VAL A 35 -12.11 -3.86 -5.60
CA VAL A 35 -10.74 -4.38 -5.56
C VAL A 35 -10.15 -4.35 -4.13
N ARG A 36 -10.47 -3.33 -3.35
CA ARG A 36 -10.02 -3.25 -1.96
C ARG A 36 -10.70 -4.26 -1.04
N LEU A 37 -12.01 -4.48 -1.22
CA LEU A 37 -12.73 -5.51 -0.48
C LEU A 37 -12.23 -6.90 -0.86
N GLU A 38 -12.05 -7.15 -2.15
CA GLU A 38 -11.53 -8.41 -2.68
C GLU A 38 -10.18 -8.77 -2.04
N GLY A 39 -9.25 -7.80 -1.94
CA GLY A 39 -7.98 -8.00 -1.26
C GLY A 39 -8.16 -8.50 0.18
N GLY A 40 -9.05 -7.88 0.94
CA GLY A 40 -9.34 -8.29 2.32
C GLY A 40 -9.84 -9.74 2.46
N PHE A 41 -10.56 -10.26 1.47
CA PHE A 41 -11.00 -11.67 1.44
C PHE A 41 -9.95 -12.62 0.88
N LEU A 42 -9.19 -12.19 -0.13
CA LEU A 42 -8.19 -13.02 -0.78
C LEU A 42 -6.90 -13.16 0.04
N ASP A 43 -6.57 -12.22 0.91
CA ASP A 43 -5.35 -12.26 1.72
C ASP A 43 -5.24 -13.53 2.60
N PRO A 44 -6.27 -13.94 3.38
CA PRO A 44 -6.23 -15.18 4.14
C PRO A 44 -6.17 -16.43 3.26
N ILE A 45 -6.91 -16.43 2.13
CA ILE A 45 -6.93 -17.52 1.16
C ILE A 45 -5.55 -17.66 0.51
N GLY A 46 -4.95 -16.53 0.13
CA GLY A 46 -3.60 -16.47 -0.43
C GLY A 46 -2.56 -17.05 0.52
N GLY A 47 -2.63 -16.73 1.82
CA GLY A 47 -1.76 -17.32 2.84
C GLY A 47 -1.85 -18.83 2.87
N PHE A 48 -3.07 -19.38 2.94
CA PHE A 48 -3.29 -20.84 2.93
C PHE A 48 -2.75 -21.53 1.66
N ILE A 49 -2.95 -20.90 0.50
CA ILE A 49 -2.47 -21.42 -0.79
C ILE A 49 -0.94 -21.39 -0.86
N ILE A 50 -0.30 -20.31 -0.37
CA ILE A 50 1.15 -20.17 -0.30
C ILE A 50 1.77 -21.25 0.60
N ASP A 51 1.17 -21.51 1.76
CA ASP A 51 1.65 -22.52 2.69
C ASP A 51 1.58 -23.93 2.11
N ARG A 52 0.54 -24.22 1.29
CA ARG A 52 0.32 -25.55 0.72
C ARG A 52 1.15 -25.81 -0.54
N TRP A 53 1.31 -24.84 -1.42
CA TRP A 53 1.90 -25.02 -2.77
C TRP A 53 3.27 -24.38 -2.92
N GLY A 54 3.74 -23.67 -1.93
CA GLY A 54 4.99 -22.91 -1.93
C GLY A 54 4.88 -21.55 -2.62
N PRO A 55 5.63 -20.56 -2.14
CA PRO A 55 5.56 -19.18 -2.64
C PRO A 55 5.96 -19.04 -4.11
N LYS A 56 6.94 -19.82 -4.62
CA LYS A 56 7.40 -19.74 -6.01
C LYS A 56 6.29 -19.99 -7.03
N LYS A 57 5.55 -21.11 -6.87
CA LYS A 57 4.45 -21.46 -7.79
C LYS A 57 3.37 -20.40 -7.79
N ILE A 58 3.08 -19.86 -6.61
CA ILE A 58 2.05 -18.84 -6.42
C ILE A 58 2.49 -17.50 -7.03
N ILE A 59 3.77 -17.12 -6.93
CA ILE A 59 4.30 -15.95 -7.62
C ILE A 59 4.16 -16.11 -9.14
N ILE A 60 4.59 -17.24 -9.70
CA ILE A 60 4.49 -17.50 -11.14
C ILE A 60 3.03 -17.43 -11.62
N GLY A 61 2.13 -18.15 -10.94
CA GLY A 61 0.70 -18.15 -11.27
C GLY A 61 0.06 -16.77 -11.14
N GLY A 62 0.40 -16.03 -10.07
CA GLY A 62 -0.08 -14.68 -9.85
C GLY A 62 0.38 -13.70 -10.92
N GLN A 63 1.66 -13.74 -11.32
CA GLN A 63 2.16 -12.90 -12.42
C GLN A 63 1.47 -13.23 -13.75
N PHE A 64 1.21 -14.52 -14.00
CA PHE A 64 0.47 -14.94 -15.20
C PHE A 64 -0.96 -14.38 -15.20
N ILE A 65 -1.67 -14.48 -14.08
CA ILE A 65 -3.04 -13.95 -13.91
C ILE A 65 -3.06 -12.42 -14.06
N ILE A 66 -2.07 -11.69 -13.49
CA ILE A 66 -1.99 -10.23 -13.63
C ILE A 66 -1.82 -9.85 -15.11
N GLY A 67 -0.89 -10.48 -15.81
CA GLY A 67 -0.66 -10.20 -17.23
C GLY A 67 -1.92 -10.48 -18.06
N LEU A 68 -2.60 -11.62 -17.82
CA LEU A 68 -3.85 -11.97 -18.48
C LEU A 68 -4.95 -10.93 -18.19
N GLY A 69 -5.10 -10.52 -16.92
CA GLY A 69 -6.11 -9.53 -16.53
C GLY A 69 -5.88 -8.17 -17.21
N LEU A 70 -4.61 -7.70 -17.32
CA LEU A 70 -4.29 -6.46 -18.05
C LEU A 70 -4.57 -6.58 -19.54
N ILE A 71 -4.25 -7.71 -20.18
CA ILE A 71 -4.55 -7.98 -21.59
C ILE A 71 -6.06 -8.01 -21.81
N LEU A 72 -6.83 -8.65 -20.92
CA LEU A 72 -8.28 -8.62 -21.00
C LEU A 72 -8.84 -7.20 -20.79
N THR A 73 -8.28 -6.43 -19.85
CA THR A 73 -8.68 -5.04 -19.63
C THR A 73 -8.42 -4.16 -20.87
N SER A 74 -7.39 -4.45 -21.66
CA SER A 74 -7.12 -3.71 -22.90
C SER A 74 -8.15 -3.92 -24.01
N GLN A 75 -8.95 -5.00 -23.93
CA GLN A 75 -9.93 -5.39 -24.95
C GLN A 75 -11.39 -5.19 -24.52
N VAL A 76 -11.62 -4.50 -23.40
CA VAL A 76 -12.97 -4.30 -22.88
C VAL A 76 -13.78 -3.35 -23.78
N THR A 77 -15.03 -3.66 -23.96
CA THR A 77 -16.03 -2.83 -24.65
C THR A 77 -17.20 -2.49 -23.76
N GLU A 78 -17.43 -3.30 -22.72
CA GLU A 78 -18.55 -3.18 -21.81
C GLU A 78 -18.09 -3.03 -20.35
N LEU A 79 -18.85 -2.31 -19.54
CA LEU A 79 -18.50 -2.01 -18.15
C LEU A 79 -18.30 -3.28 -17.29
N TRP A 80 -19.11 -4.32 -17.51
CA TRP A 80 -18.99 -5.57 -16.75
C TRP A 80 -17.69 -6.33 -17.09
N GLN A 81 -17.25 -6.28 -18.36
CA GLN A 81 -15.96 -6.88 -18.78
C GLN A 81 -14.79 -6.18 -18.08
N PHE A 82 -14.86 -4.83 -18.00
CA PHE A 82 -13.89 -4.02 -17.27
C PHE A 82 -13.83 -4.45 -15.82
N TYR A 83 -14.98 -4.61 -15.15
CA TYR A 83 -15.04 -5.06 -13.76
C TYR A 83 -14.41 -6.45 -13.58
N ALA A 84 -14.78 -7.40 -14.42
CA ALA A 84 -14.26 -8.76 -14.37
C ALA A 84 -12.74 -8.82 -14.60
N ALA A 85 -12.23 -8.09 -15.58
CA ALA A 85 -10.80 -8.07 -15.92
C ALA A 85 -9.96 -7.39 -14.85
N VAL A 86 -10.44 -6.30 -14.25
CA VAL A 86 -9.74 -5.61 -13.16
C VAL A 86 -9.74 -6.46 -11.87
N MET A 87 -10.84 -7.11 -11.52
CA MET A 87 -10.89 -8.04 -10.39
C MET A 87 -9.93 -9.22 -10.60
N LEU A 88 -9.87 -9.79 -11.82
CA LEU A 88 -8.91 -10.85 -12.15
C LEU A 88 -7.47 -10.36 -11.94
N THR A 89 -7.15 -9.16 -12.41
CA THR A 89 -5.83 -8.55 -12.23
C THR A 89 -5.48 -8.40 -10.74
N ASN A 90 -6.44 -7.95 -9.94
CA ASN A 90 -6.25 -7.78 -8.50
C ASN A 90 -6.12 -9.12 -7.77
N ALA A 91 -6.91 -10.14 -8.12
CA ALA A 91 -6.79 -11.48 -7.57
C ALA A 91 -5.37 -12.05 -7.76
N GLY A 92 -4.83 -11.93 -8.97
CA GLY A 92 -3.44 -12.31 -9.25
C GLY A 92 -2.43 -11.52 -8.42
N SER A 93 -2.67 -10.22 -8.21
CA SER A 93 -1.81 -9.35 -7.41
C SER A 93 -1.87 -9.67 -5.92
N ALA A 94 -3.06 -9.87 -5.36
CA ALA A 94 -3.24 -10.17 -3.95
C ALA A 94 -2.52 -11.46 -3.54
N VAL A 95 -2.73 -12.54 -4.30
CA VAL A 95 -2.17 -13.86 -3.98
C VAL A 95 -0.70 -13.96 -4.38
N GLY A 96 -0.35 -13.52 -5.60
CA GLY A 96 0.94 -13.80 -6.24
C GLY A 96 2.02 -12.73 -6.08
N SER A 97 1.84 -11.71 -5.25
CA SER A 97 2.83 -10.63 -5.17
C SER A 97 3.35 -10.41 -3.74
N PHE A 98 2.72 -9.52 -2.98
CA PHE A 98 3.30 -9.02 -1.73
C PHE A 98 3.39 -10.10 -0.63
N PHE A 99 2.33 -10.88 -0.45
CA PHE A 99 2.30 -11.92 0.58
C PHE A 99 3.24 -13.08 0.28
N ALA A 100 3.31 -13.52 -0.97
CA ALA A 100 4.23 -14.57 -1.39
C ALA A 100 5.70 -14.14 -1.22
N CYS A 101 6.04 -12.88 -1.54
CA CYS A 101 7.39 -12.34 -1.29
C CYS A 101 7.70 -12.26 0.21
N ARG A 102 6.74 -11.88 1.07
CA ARG A 102 6.93 -11.89 2.52
C ARG A 102 7.18 -13.29 3.05
N ALA A 103 6.43 -14.28 2.58
CA ALA A 103 6.62 -15.67 2.96
C ALA A 103 8.03 -16.18 2.61
N LEU A 104 8.55 -15.80 1.43
CA LEU A 104 9.93 -16.11 1.04
C LEU A 104 10.94 -15.49 2.01
N ILE A 105 10.80 -14.20 2.32
CA ILE A 105 11.73 -13.51 3.23
C ILE A 105 11.73 -14.19 4.61
N VAL A 106 10.56 -14.60 5.11
CA VAL A 106 10.46 -15.29 6.41
C VAL A 106 11.19 -16.64 6.40
N ARG A 107 11.17 -17.37 5.25
CA ARG A 107 11.85 -18.67 5.10
C ARG A 107 13.36 -18.54 4.92
N TRP A 108 13.80 -17.55 4.13
CA TRP A 108 15.22 -17.37 3.80
C TRP A 108 16.02 -16.60 4.83
N PHE A 109 15.38 -15.72 5.63
CA PHE A 109 16.06 -14.84 6.58
C PHE A 109 15.50 -15.00 7.99
N VAL A 110 16.37 -15.31 8.94
CA VAL A 110 16.06 -15.39 10.37
C VAL A 110 16.76 -14.25 11.09
N ARG A 111 18.07 -14.18 11.01
CA ARG A 111 18.94 -13.17 11.67
C ARG A 111 18.81 -11.79 11.04
N THR A 112 18.71 -11.74 9.70
CA THR A 112 18.64 -10.49 8.93
C THR A 112 17.23 -10.17 8.38
N ARG A 113 16.20 -10.84 8.90
CA ARG A 113 14.79 -10.71 8.48
C ARG A 113 14.29 -9.26 8.45
N GLY A 114 14.64 -8.46 9.49
CA GLY A 114 14.26 -7.05 9.57
C GLY A 114 14.81 -6.21 8.43
N LYS A 115 16.08 -6.43 8.07
CA LYS A 115 16.74 -5.76 6.94
C LYS A 115 16.08 -6.15 5.62
N ALA A 116 15.85 -7.46 5.40
CA ALA A 116 15.22 -7.97 4.18
C ALA A 116 13.78 -7.42 4.01
N MET A 117 12.97 -7.38 5.08
CA MET A 117 11.65 -6.75 5.08
C MET A 117 11.71 -5.25 4.81
N GLY A 118 12.73 -4.56 5.36
CA GLY A 118 12.98 -3.14 5.12
C GLY A 118 13.26 -2.81 3.67
N PHE A 119 13.97 -3.69 2.94
CA PHE A 119 14.19 -3.54 1.49
C PHE A 119 12.97 -3.92 0.65
N MET A 120 12.16 -4.89 1.08
CA MET A 120 10.97 -5.32 0.34
C MET A 120 9.94 -4.22 0.18
N THR A 121 9.72 -3.41 1.22
CA THR A 121 8.67 -2.37 1.19
C THR A 121 8.92 -1.28 0.15
N PRO A 122 10.11 -0.65 0.05
CA PRO A 122 10.45 0.24 -1.05
C PRO A 122 10.41 -0.44 -2.41
N ALA A 123 10.88 -1.70 -2.52
CA ALA A 123 10.87 -2.46 -3.76
C ALA A 123 9.44 -2.69 -4.28
N ALA A 124 8.47 -2.97 -3.40
CA ALA A 124 7.07 -3.09 -3.79
C ALA A 124 6.50 -1.79 -4.39
N SER A 125 6.97 -0.64 -3.90
CA SER A 125 6.58 0.69 -4.39
C SER A 125 7.39 1.14 -5.62
N ALA A 126 8.52 0.51 -5.92
CA ALA A 126 9.42 0.89 -7.02
C ALA A 126 8.75 0.83 -8.41
N GLY A 127 7.62 0.13 -8.55
CA GLY A 127 6.81 0.17 -9.78
C GLY A 127 6.33 1.59 -10.16
N GLN A 128 6.26 2.52 -9.21
CA GLN A 128 5.92 3.92 -9.47
C GLN A 128 6.99 4.65 -10.32
N LEU A 129 8.24 4.15 -10.33
CA LEU A 129 9.30 4.64 -11.21
C LEU A 129 8.94 4.50 -12.69
N LEU A 130 8.01 3.61 -13.03
CA LEU A 130 7.54 3.40 -14.40
C LEU A 130 6.35 4.29 -14.79
N PHE A 131 5.82 5.11 -13.90
CA PHE A 131 4.65 5.95 -14.21
C PHE A 131 4.88 6.91 -15.37
N PRO A 132 6.03 7.60 -15.51
CA PRO A 132 6.30 8.39 -16.69
C PRO A 132 6.24 7.58 -17.99
N LEU A 133 6.75 6.34 -17.95
CA LEU A 133 6.71 5.42 -19.10
C LEU A 133 5.28 4.98 -19.44
N VAL A 134 4.48 4.71 -18.41
CA VAL A 134 3.05 4.36 -18.58
C VAL A 134 2.29 5.54 -19.17
N ALA A 135 2.51 6.76 -18.65
CA ALA A 135 1.92 7.98 -19.18
C ALA A 135 2.29 8.21 -20.65
N PHE A 136 3.56 8.02 -21.00
CA PHE A 136 4.07 8.09 -22.37
C PHE A 136 3.36 7.09 -23.29
N PHE A 137 3.23 5.82 -22.89
CA PHE A 137 2.54 4.83 -23.72
C PHE A 137 1.05 5.19 -23.92
N ILE A 138 0.35 5.62 -22.86
CA ILE A 138 -1.05 6.03 -22.98
C ILE A 138 -1.20 7.23 -23.94
N THR A 139 -0.30 8.19 -23.86
CA THR A 139 -0.34 9.41 -24.72
C THR A 139 -0.05 9.08 -26.18
N ARG A 140 0.89 8.16 -26.46
CA ARG A 140 1.35 7.85 -27.82
C ARG A 140 0.57 6.75 -28.51
N LEU A 141 0.15 5.73 -27.78
CA LEU A 141 -0.46 4.51 -28.34
C LEU A 141 -1.93 4.36 -27.93
N GLY A 142 -2.40 5.12 -26.96
CA GLY A 142 -3.71 4.95 -26.35
C GLY A 142 -3.68 4.02 -25.12
N TRP A 143 -4.78 4.03 -24.38
CA TRP A 143 -4.90 3.29 -23.12
C TRP A 143 -4.92 1.77 -23.32
N SER A 144 -5.59 1.29 -24.40
CA SER A 144 -5.71 -0.13 -24.72
C SER A 144 -4.35 -0.76 -25.01
N ASP A 145 -3.58 -0.17 -25.96
CA ASP A 145 -2.26 -0.67 -26.34
C ASP A 145 -1.26 -0.55 -25.17
N ALA A 146 -1.38 0.52 -24.36
CA ALA A 146 -0.56 0.65 -23.15
C ALA A 146 -0.80 -0.50 -22.16
N LEU A 147 -2.05 -0.89 -21.91
CA LEU A 147 -2.39 -2.05 -21.06
C LEU A 147 -1.93 -3.37 -21.67
N LEU A 148 -2.07 -3.53 -22.98
CA LEU A 148 -1.59 -4.71 -23.72
C LEU A 148 -0.08 -4.87 -23.54
N ILE A 149 0.69 -3.80 -23.78
CA ILE A 149 2.15 -3.79 -23.62
C ILE A 149 2.54 -4.11 -22.17
N LEU A 150 1.87 -3.52 -21.19
CA LEU A 150 2.12 -3.78 -19.78
C LEU A 150 1.82 -5.25 -19.42
N GLY A 151 0.71 -5.82 -19.89
CA GLY A 151 0.36 -7.21 -19.65
C GLY A 151 1.39 -8.19 -20.26
N ILE A 152 1.78 -7.95 -21.50
CA ILE A 152 2.84 -8.75 -22.18
C ILE A 152 4.18 -8.58 -21.48
N SER A 153 4.54 -7.36 -21.06
CA SER A 153 5.80 -7.11 -20.35
C SER A 153 5.90 -7.87 -19.02
N ILE A 154 4.79 -8.05 -18.31
CA ILE A 154 4.75 -8.90 -17.11
C ILE A 154 5.07 -10.35 -17.48
N TRP A 155 4.50 -10.87 -18.55
CA TRP A 155 4.79 -12.23 -18.98
C TRP A 155 6.23 -12.41 -19.45
N VAL A 156 6.77 -11.46 -20.22
CA VAL A 156 8.12 -11.54 -20.77
C VAL A 156 9.20 -11.26 -19.72
N VAL A 157 8.94 -10.43 -18.73
CA VAL A 157 9.93 -10.02 -17.72
C VAL A 157 9.69 -10.68 -16.38
N CYS A 158 8.47 -10.52 -15.80
CA CYS A 158 8.23 -10.94 -14.43
C CYS A 158 8.08 -12.46 -14.31
N VAL A 159 7.46 -13.14 -15.27
CA VAL A 159 7.32 -14.61 -15.23
C VAL A 159 8.69 -15.29 -15.32
N PRO A 160 9.59 -14.99 -16.27
CA PRO A 160 10.94 -15.58 -16.28
C PRO A 160 11.74 -15.25 -15.02
N LEU A 161 11.69 -14.02 -14.52
CA LEU A 161 12.36 -13.67 -13.26
C LEU A 161 11.82 -14.46 -12.06
N SER A 162 10.55 -14.83 -12.08
CA SER A 162 9.94 -15.63 -11.01
C SER A 162 10.52 -17.07 -10.95
N PHE A 163 11.08 -17.59 -12.02
CA PHE A 163 11.76 -18.90 -12.01
C PHE A 163 13.07 -18.88 -11.21
N VAL A 164 13.71 -17.71 -11.06
CA VAL A 164 14.91 -17.54 -10.23
C VAL A 164 14.58 -17.69 -8.74
N VAL A 165 13.34 -17.41 -8.35
CA VAL A 165 12.87 -17.55 -6.97
C VAL A 165 13.02 -19.00 -6.50
N ARG A 166 13.43 -19.18 -5.24
CA ARG A 166 13.62 -20.47 -4.57
C ARG A 166 12.75 -20.52 -3.32
N ASP A 167 12.04 -21.63 -3.11
CA ASP A 167 11.05 -21.74 -2.03
C ASP A 167 11.69 -21.87 -0.66
N ASP A 168 12.77 -22.67 -0.56
CA ASP A 168 13.38 -23.02 0.72
C ASP A 168 14.90 -23.13 0.60
N PRO A 169 15.70 -22.56 1.53
CA PRO A 169 17.13 -22.70 1.55
C PRO A 169 17.59 -24.16 1.75
N TYR A 170 16.82 -24.95 2.49
CA TYR A 170 17.17 -26.36 2.76
C TYR A 170 17.22 -27.23 1.51
N GLU A 171 16.44 -26.91 0.46
CA GLU A 171 16.49 -27.62 -0.83
C GLU A 171 17.85 -27.48 -1.54
N TYR A 172 18.65 -26.51 -1.11
CA TYR A 172 19.99 -26.20 -1.66
C TYR A 172 21.12 -26.54 -0.70
N GLY A 173 20.82 -27.26 0.41
CA GLY A 173 21.80 -27.56 1.42
C GLY A 173 22.27 -26.35 2.22
N LEU A 174 21.50 -25.28 2.23
CA LEU A 174 21.77 -24.06 2.98
C LEU A 174 20.80 -23.96 4.18
N LEU A 175 21.27 -23.34 5.24
CA LEU A 175 20.44 -22.86 6.34
C LEU A 175 19.92 -21.45 6.02
N PRO A 176 18.88 -20.97 6.75
CA PRO A 176 18.47 -19.58 6.67
C PRO A 176 19.66 -18.63 6.84
N ASP A 177 19.57 -17.43 6.22
CA ASP A 177 20.66 -16.45 6.11
C ASP A 177 21.85 -16.89 5.26
N GLY A 178 21.79 -18.05 4.61
CA GLY A 178 22.85 -18.58 3.71
C GLY A 178 23.98 -19.30 4.45
N ASP A 179 23.78 -19.62 5.73
CA ASP A 179 24.77 -20.34 6.54
C ASP A 179 24.92 -21.78 6.02
N LEU A 180 26.12 -22.34 6.12
CA LEU A 180 26.36 -23.76 5.81
C LEU A 180 26.09 -24.61 7.06
N PRO A 181 25.58 -25.86 6.91
CA PRO A 181 25.32 -26.75 8.06
C PRO A 181 26.57 -27.00 8.93
N SER A 182 27.76 -26.94 8.34
CA SER A 182 29.05 -27.07 9.05
C SER A 182 29.39 -25.90 9.96
N ASP A 183 28.84 -24.69 9.70
CA ASP A 183 29.18 -23.52 10.48
C ASP A 183 28.42 -23.47 11.81
N THR A 184 27.31 -24.19 11.91
CA THR A 184 26.46 -24.23 13.11
C THR A 184 26.99 -25.23 14.16
N GLU A 185 27.76 -26.25 13.75
CA GLU A 185 28.36 -27.20 14.68
C GLU A 185 29.54 -26.61 15.48
N THR A 186 30.17 -25.55 14.96
CA THR A 186 31.31 -24.88 15.59
C THR A 186 30.89 -23.82 16.62
N GLU A 187 29.68 -23.28 16.52
CA GLU A 187 29.17 -22.27 17.48
C GLU A 187 28.40 -22.89 18.66
N SER A 188 28.11 -24.21 18.64
CA SER A 188 27.46 -24.90 19.78
C SER A 188 28.42 -25.33 20.89
N GLY A 189 29.70 -24.97 20.79
CA GLY A 189 30.70 -25.09 21.85
C GLY A 189 30.62 -23.91 22.81
N GLU A 190 30.02 -24.16 24.01
CA GLU A 190 30.13 -23.32 25.21
C GLU A 190 29.70 -21.84 25.08
N SER A 191 28.42 -21.59 24.98
CA SER A 191 27.86 -20.37 25.51
C SER A 191 27.03 -20.69 26.76
N ASN A 192 27.67 -20.63 27.93
CA ASN A 192 27.02 -20.41 29.22
C ASN A 192 26.38 -19.01 29.23
N GLY A 193 25.56 -18.71 28.24
CA GLY A 193 24.74 -17.52 28.19
C GLY A 193 23.45 -17.80 28.93
N THR A 194 23.26 -17.10 30.04
CA THR A 194 21.98 -16.90 30.72
C THR A 194 20.87 -16.87 29.66
N PRO A 195 19.78 -17.65 29.78
CA PRO A 195 18.72 -17.64 28.78
C PRO A 195 18.25 -16.19 28.62
N THR A 196 18.57 -15.59 27.50
CA THR A 196 18.06 -14.26 27.14
C THR A 196 16.54 -14.40 27.28
N LYS A 197 16.00 -13.79 28.33
CA LYS A 197 14.59 -13.79 28.67
C LYS A 197 13.83 -13.54 27.37
N ARG A 198 13.20 -14.58 26.85
CA ARG A 198 12.38 -14.46 25.65
C ARG A 198 11.49 -13.24 25.88
N ILE A 199 11.55 -12.27 24.98
CA ILE A 199 10.61 -11.12 24.92
C ILE A 199 9.24 -11.70 24.47
N THR A 200 8.85 -12.79 25.07
CA THR A 200 7.68 -13.60 24.75
C THR A 200 6.68 -13.43 25.82
N ASP A 201 6.19 -12.40 26.25
CA ASP A 201 4.95 -12.32 27.05
C ASP A 201 4.58 -10.91 27.54
N GLN A 202 5.04 -9.86 26.86
CA GLN A 202 4.51 -8.54 27.13
C GLN A 202 3.55 -8.12 25.99
N GLY A 203 2.31 -8.52 26.11
CA GLY A 203 1.26 -8.11 25.21
C GLY A 203 -0.10 -8.62 25.64
N ILE A 204 -1.13 -7.88 25.35
CA ILE A 204 -2.51 -8.28 25.67
C ILE A 204 -3.05 -9.23 24.60
N ARG A 205 -4.00 -10.08 24.97
CA ARG A 205 -4.72 -10.93 24.03
C ARG A 205 -5.55 -10.07 23.08
N TRP A 206 -5.69 -10.52 21.82
CA TRP A 206 -6.45 -9.75 20.82
C TRP A 206 -7.92 -9.52 21.26
N GLN A 207 -8.55 -10.47 22.00
CA GLN A 207 -9.89 -10.31 22.55
C GLN A 207 -9.96 -9.18 23.57
N ASP A 208 -8.92 -9.03 24.36
CA ASP A 208 -8.84 -7.98 25.38
C ASP A 208 -8.52 -6.63 24.74
N ALA A 209 -7.74 -6.63 23.65
CA ALA A 209 -7.50 -5.40 22.86
C ALA A 209 -8.79 -4.77 22.35
N LEU A 210 -9.80 -5.56 21.95
CA LEU A 210 -11.11 -5.05 21.53
C LEU A 210 -11.87 -4.29 22.63
N ARG A 211 -11.51 -4.48 23.89
CA ARG A 211 -12.11 -3.77 25.03
C ARG A 211 -11.36 -2.50 25.40
N VAL A 212 -10.17 -2.30 24.84
CA VAL A 212 -9.33 -1.13 25.10
C VAL A 212 -9.76 0.03 24.21
N HIS A 213 -9.99 1.20 24.80
CA HIS A 213 -10.36 2.42 24.07
C HIS A 213 -9.38 2.74 22.92
N ALA A 214 -8.07 2.57 23.14
CA ALA A 214 -7.04 2.84 22.14
C ALA A 214 -7.22 2.04 20.84
N PHE A 215 -7.75 0.80 20.91
CA PHE A 215 -8.02 -0.02 19.73
C PHE A 215 -9.00 0.67 18.76
N TRP A 216 -10.12 1.12 19.31
CA TRP A 216 -11.16 1.78 18.49
C TRP A 216 -10.72 3.14 17.99
N MET A 217 -10.00 3.91 18.81
CA MET A 217 -9.48 5.22 18.39
C MET A 217 -8.47 5.10 17.25
N LEU A 218 -7.51 4.18 17.35
CA LEU A 218 -6.56 3.89 16.28
C LEU A 218 -7.23 3.28 15.05
N GLY A 219 -8.20 2.39 15.25
CA GLY A 219 -8.96 1.78 14.17
C GLY A 219 -9.80 2.80 13.38
N ILE A 220 -10.52 3.68 14.08
CA ILE A 220 -11.29 4.76 13.44
C ILE A 220 -10.36 5.73 12.70
N ALA A 221 -9.25 6.15 13.33
CA ALA A 221 -8.25 6.99 12.67
C ALA A 221 -7.70 6.33 11.41
N THR A 222 -7.46 5.00 11.45
CA THR A 222 -7.03 4.22 10.28
C THR A 222 -8.10 4.18 9.20
N ALA A 223 -9.37 4.01 9.55
CA ALA A 223 -10.48 4.02 8.60
C ALA A 223 -10.62 5.39 7.91
N ILE A 224 -10.56 6.47 8.69
CA ILE A 224 -10.61 7.84 8.16
C ILE A 224 -9.40 8.10 7.25
N TRP A 225 -8.19 7.71 7.68
CA TRP A 225 -6.98 7.83 6.88
C TRP A 225 -7.11 7.09 5.55
N SER A 226 -7.57 5.85 5.58
CA SER A 226 -7.75 5.02 4.38
C SER A 226 -8.78 5.61 3.43
N LEU A 227 -9.84 6.25 3.97
CA LEU A 227 -10.88 6.89 3.18
C LEU A 227 -10.31 8.05 2.37
N TYR A 228 -9.72 9.05 3.03
CA TYR A 228 -9.20 10.20 2.30
C TYR A 228 -7.98 9.85 1.44
N HIS A 229 -7.16 8.91 1.87
CA HIS A 229 -6.06 8.41 1.06
C HIS A 229 -6.54 7.71 -0.23
N GLY A 230 -7.68 7.02 -0.16
CA GLY A 230 -8.35 6.44 -1.32
C GLY A 230 -8.82 7.49 -2.33
N ILE A 231 -9.37 8.62 -1.86
CA ILE A 231 -9.75 9.76 -2.70
C ILE A 231 -8.52 10.31 -3.42
N VAL A 232 -7.49 10.67 -2.65
CA VAL A 232 -6.28 11.31 -3.19
C VAL A 232 -5.61 10.42 -4.24
N ARG A 233 -5.40 9.16 -3.94
CA ARG A 233 -4.71 8.23 -4.83
C ARG A 233 -5.36 8.04 -6.17
N LEU A 234 -6.69 8.05 -6.20
CA LEU A 234 -7.42 7.83 -7.44
C LEU A 234 -7.52 9.09 -8.28
N PHE A 235 -7.79 10.22 -7.63
CA PHE A 235 -8.19 11.43 -8.36
C PHE A 235 -7.07 12.46 -8.54
N LEU A 236 -5.87 12.23 -8.00
CA LEU A 236 -4.74 13.15 -8.14
C LEU A 236 -4.36 13.37 -9.61
N ILE A 237 -4.23 12.30 -10.42
CA ILE A 237 -3.88 12.39 -11.83
C ILE A 237 -4.97 13.07 -12.65
N PRO A 238 -6.25 12.64 -12.59
CA PRO A 238 -7.35 13.33 -13.27
C PRO A 238 -7.48 14.80 -12.87
N HIS A 239 -7.21 15.14 -11.61
CA HIS A 239 -7.21 16.53 -11.16
C HIS A 239 -6.09 17.35 -11.83
N MET A 240 -4.89 16.82 -11.93
CA MET A 240 -3.77 17.48 -12.60
C MET A 240 -4.07 17.67 -14.09
N GLU A 241 -4.65 16.69 -14.77
CA GLU A 241 -5.12 16.83 -16.15
C GLU A 241 -6.20 17.92 -16.27
N GLY A 242 -7.10 18.03 -15.29
CA GLY A 242 -8.11 19.11 -15.21
C GLY A 242 -7.53 20.51 -15.00
N LEU A 243 -6.33 20.60 -14.38
CA LEU A 243 -5.57 21.84 -14.24
C LEU A 243 -4.78 22.22 -15.52
N GLY A 244 -4.85 21.38 -16.57
CA GLY A 244 -4.17 21.63 -17.84
C GLY A 244 -2.78 21.00 -17.98
N TYR A 245 -2.34 20.20 -16.97
CA TYR A 245 -1.10 19.44 -17.11
C TYR A 245 -1.30 18.27 -18.07
N THR A 246 -0.29 18.01 -18.88
CA THR A 246 -0.28 16.82 -19.72
C THR A 246 -0.15 15.56 -18.87
N ARG A 247 -0.58 14.42 -19.42
CA ARG A 247 -0.46 13.12 -18.75
C ARG A 247 1.00 12.75 -18.46
N GLU A 248 1.92 13.14 -19.33
CA GLU A 248 3.35 12.93 -19.15
C GLU A 248 3.89 13.75 -17.96
N GLU A 249 3.46 15.01 -17.84
CA GLU A 249 3.81 15.84 -16.68
C GLU A 249 3.22 15.26 -15.39
N ALA A 250 1.97 14.81 -15.39
CA ALA A 250 1.37 14.14 -14.24
C ALA A 250 2.16 12.89 -13.84
N GLY A 251 2.63 12.08 -14.81
CA GLY A 251 3.50 10.95 -14.59
C GLY A 251 4.83 11.31 -13.93
N ASN A 252 5.46 12.40 -14.38
CA ASN A 252 6.70 12.91 -13.81
C ASN A 252 6.48 13.44 -12.37
N PHE A 253 5.38 14.12 -12.10
CA PHE A 253 5.02 14.54 -10.75
C PHE A 253 4.81 13.33 -9.82
N MET A 254 4.14 12.28 -10.29
CA MET A 254 3.98 11.04 -9.51
C MET A 254 5.33 10.40 -9.13
N LEU A 255 6.31 10.43 -10.03
CA LEU A 255 7.67 9.99 -9.75
C LEU A 255 8.32 10.86 -8.66
N ILE A 256 8.22 12.18 -8.78
CA ILE A 256 8.78 13.14 -7.80
C ILE A 256 8.12 12.91 -6.43
N PHE A 257 6.80 12.76 -6.37
CA PHE A 257 6.05 12.50 -5.15
C PHE A 257 6.49 11.19 -4.47
N PHE A 258 6.70 10.14 -5.26
CA PHE A 258 7.26 8.90 -4.74
C PHE A 258 8.66 9.11 -4.13
N LEU A 259 9.54 9.83 -4.80
CA LEU A 259 10.90 10.12 -4.30
C LEU A 259 10.86 10.95 -3.01
N ILE A 260 9.95 11.93 -2.90
CA ILE A 260 9.74 12.73 -1.68
C ILE A 260 9.22 11.86 -0.52
N SER A 261 8.45 10.81 -0.80
CA SER A 261 7.92 9.92 0.24
C SER A 261 8.98 9.06 0.92
N ILE A 262 10.12 8.81 0.27
CA ILE A 262 11.19 7.93 0.81
C ILE A 262 11.85 8.53 2.07
N PRO A 263 12.36 9.78 2.04
CA PRO A 263 12.90 10.42 3.24
C PRO A 263 11.90 10.47 4.40
N GLY A 264 10.62 10.70 4.11
CA GLY A 264 9.56 10.72 5.11
C GLY A 264 9.42 9.42 5.89
N ARG A 265 9.54 8.28 5.22
CA ARG A 265 9.50 6.95 5.85
C ARG A 265 10.68 6.73 6.80
N ILE A 266 11.88 7.13 6.36
CA ILE A 266 13.11 6.99 7.14
C ILE A 266 13.07 7.93 8.34
N ALA A 267 12.72 9.20 8.11
CA ALA A 267 12.65 10.21 9.16
C ALA A 267 11.62 9.87 10.24
N ALA A 268 10.45 9.37 9.86
CA ALA A 268 9.42 8.97 10.82
C ALA A 268 9.87 7.82 11.73
N GLY A 269 10.55 6.81 11.17
CA GLY A 269 11.12 5.71 11.96
C GLY A 269 12.18 6.22 12.96
N TRP A 270 13.13 7.03 12.48
CA TRP A 270 14.19 7.59 13.34
C TRP A 270 13.64 8.55 14.41
N LEU A 271 12.68 9.40 14.06
CA LEU A 271 12.07 10.32 15.02
C LEU A 271 11.24 9.59 16.08
N ALA A 272 10.66 8.41 15.76
CA ALA A 272 9.89 7.63 16.71
C ALA A 272 10.70 7.10 17.88
N ASP A 273 12.03 7.00 17.75
CA ASP A 273 12.93 6.62 18.85
C ASP A 273 13.13 7.75 19.87
N ASN A 274 12.92 9.01 19.46
CA ASN A 274 13.22 10.19 20.28
C ASN A 274 12.00 11.03 20.64
N VAL A 275 10.89 10.86 19.91
CA VAL A 275 9.67 11.65 20.06
C VAL A 275 8.49 10.71 20.22
N SER A 276 7.56 11.03 21.11
CA SER A 276 6.36 10.24 21.34
C SER A 276 5.60 9.99 20.02
N SER A 277 5.30 8.72 19.72
CA SER A 277 4.60 8.29 18.51
C SER A 277 3.25 8.99 18.33
N LYS A 278 2.58 9.34 19.43
CA LYS A 278 1.33 10.13 19.44
C LYS A 278 1.55 11.53 18.86
N LYS A 279 2.61 12.25 19.28
CA LYS A 279 2.91 13.60 18.77
C LYS A 279 3.29 13.55 17.30
N LEU A 280 4.07 12.52 16.90
CA LEU A 280 4.46 12.33 15.50
C LEU A 280 3.27 12.01 14.61
N LEU A 281 2.36 11.13 15.03
CA LEU A 281 1.12 10.85 14.29
C LEU A 281 0.24 12.09 14.15
N THR A 282 0.13 12.91 15.21
CA THR A 282 -0.57 14.19 15.15
C THR A 282 0.06 15.12 14.12
N ALA A 283 1.38 15.27 14.13
CA ALA A 283 2.11 16.10 13.17
C ALA A 283 1.94 15.58 11.73
N VAL A 284 1.98 14.26 11.52
CA VAL A 284 1.76 13.63 10.22
C VAL A 284 0.36 13.93 9.68
N LEU A 285 -0.69 13.77 10.49
CA LEU A 285 -2.07 14.06 10.07
C LEU A 285 -2.27 15.54 9.75
N LEU A 286 -1.72 16.45 10.57
CA LEU A 286 -1.76 17.89 10.32
C LEU A 286 -1.04 18.25 9.02
N SER A 287 0.17 17.71 8.80
CA SER A 287 0.93 17.92 7.58
C SER A 287 0.18 17.42 6.35
N GLN A 288 -0.45 16.23 6.42
CA GLN A 288 -1.27 15.70 5.35
C GLN A 288 -2.47 16.60 5.06
N SER A 289 -3.17 17.07 6.08
CA SER A 289 -4.33 17.96 5.90
C SER A 289 -3.94 19.29 5.25
N LEU A 290 -2.83 19.89 5.68
CA LEU A 290 -2.31 21.13 5.05
C LEU A 290 -1.92 20.91 3.58
N GLY A 291 -1.24 19.79 3.27
CA GLY A 291 -0.93 19.43 1.90
C GLY A 291 -2.17 19.23 1.04
N LEU A 292 -3.22 18.62 1.59
CA LEU A 292 -4.49 18.42 0.88
C LEU A 292 -5.26 19.73 0.64
N PHE A 293 -5.21 20.68 1.57
CA PHE A 293 -5.75 22.02 1.32
C PHE A 293 -4.99 22.70 0.19
N ALA A 294 -3.66 22.61 0.15
CA ALA A 294 -2.88 23.15 -0.95
C ALA A 294 -3.24 22.49 -2.29
N LEU A 295 -3.52 21.17 -2.30
CA LEU A 295 -3.97 20.47 -3.50
C LEU A 295 -5.36 20.92 -3.94
N ALA A 296 -6.31 21.09 -3.02
CA ALA A 296 -7.67 21.52 -3.31
C ALA A 296 -7.73 22.88 -4.00
N PHE A 297 -6.90 23.83 -3.56
CA PHE A 297 -6.81 25.16 -4.15
C PHE A 297 -5.67 25.30 -5.17
N SER A 298 -5.23 24.18 -5.76
CA SER A 298 -4.11 24.19 -6.70
C SER A 298 -4.46 24.92 -8.00
N SER A 299 -3.67 25.93 -8.33
CA SER A 299 -3.74 26.67 -9.58
C SER A 299 -2.39 26.76 -10.29
N SER A 300 -1.33 26.25 -9.67
CA SER A 300 0.02 26.28 -10.18
C SER A 300 0.87 25.15 -9.61
N TRP A 301 2.03 24.90 -10.23
CA TRP A 301 2.98 23.87 -9.78
C TRP A 301 3.47 24.06 -8.33
N ILE A 302 3.47 25.30 -7.82
CA ILE A 302 3.87 25.61 -6.43
C ILE A 302 2.94 24.90 -5.43
N HIS A 303 1.63 24.88 -5.71
CA HIS A 303 0.68 24.17 -4.85
C HIS A 303 0.91 22.66 -4.86
N LEU A 304 1.33 22.09 -6.01
CA LEU A 304 1.70 20.66 -6.09
C LEU A 304 2.96 20.36 -5.29
N VAL A 305 3.92 21.28 -5.24
CA VAL A 305 5.11 21.15 -4.37
C VAL A 305 4.72 21.23 -2.91
N ILE A 306 3.84 22.17 -2.51
CA ILE A 306 3.34 22.27 -1.12
C ILE A 306 2.57 20.99 -0.75
N TYR A 307 1.74 20.48 -1.66
CA TYR A 307 1.09 19.18 -1.49
C TYR A 307 2.10 18.07 -1.27
N ALA A 308 3.11 17.94 -2.09
CA ALA A 308 4.11 16.89 -1.99
C ALA A 308 4.88 16.96 -0.67
N LEU A 309 5.31 18.15 -0.26
CA LEU A 309 6.02 18.38 0.99
C LEU A 309 5.11 18.24 2.22
N GLY A 310 3.81 18.50 2.11
CA GLY A 310 2.85 18.35 3.18
C GLY A 310 2.30 16.91 3.28
N TYR A 311 1.95 16.31 2.16
CA TYR A 311 1.20 15.05 2.13
C TYR A 311 2.09 13.83 1.87
N GLU A 312 2.85 13.82 0.77
CA GLU A 312 3.50 12.60 0.30
C GLU A 312 4.60 12.10 1.24
N TRP A 313 5.41 12.99 1.81
CA TRP A 313 6.40 12.59 2.81
C TRP A 313 5.74 12.03 4.07
N ALA A 314 4.58 12.55 4.47
CA ALA A 314 3.85 12.16 5.65
C ALA A 314 3.09 10.82 5.47
N VAL A 315 2.76 10.42 4.24
CA VAL A 315 2.16 9.11 3.93
C VAL A 315 3.07 7.96 4.38
N GLY A 316 4.37 8.07 4.08
CA GLY A 316 5.35 7.09 4.55
C GLY A 316 5.46 7.04 6.06
N GLY A 317 5.42 8.20 6.70
CA GLY A 317 5.44 8.36 8.15
C GLY A 317 4.24 7.69 8.84
N TRP A 318 3.02 7.84 8.31
CA TRP A 318 1.83 7.20 8.85
C TRP A 318 1.98 5.69 8.96
N LEU A 319 2.41 5.03 7.86
CA LEU A 319 2.55 3.57 7.83
C LEU A 319 3.57 3.04 8.84
N ALA A 320 4.69 3.74 9.01
CA ALA A 320 5.72 3.39 9.97
C ALA A 320 5.22 3.58 11.41
N LEU A 321 4.68 4.76 11.72
CA LEU A 321 4.23 5.14 13.06
C LEU A 321 3.03 4.32 13.53
N GLN A 322 2.12 3.94 12.62
CA GLN A 322 0.99 3.08 12.95
C GLN A 322 1.45 1.74 13.53
N GLY A 323 2.45 1.10 12.90
CA GLY A 323 3.01 -0.14 13.42
C GLY A 323 3.65 0.04 14.80
N ILE A 324 4.43 1.11 14.98
CA ILE A 324 5.12 1.40 16.23
C ILE A 324 4.12 1.65 17.36
N ILE A 325 3.11 2.49 17.14
CA ILE A 325 2.13 2.84 18.18
C ILE A 325 1.29 1.63 18.60
N ILE A 326 0.91 0.75 17.64
CA ILE A 326 0.20 -0.49 17.95
C ILE A 326 1.05 -1.40 18.85
N ALA A 327 2.36 -1.55 18.55
CA ALA A 327 3.27 -2.32 19.36
C ALA A 327 3.45 -1.73 20.77
N GLN A 328 3.46 -0.39 20.90
CA GLN A 328 3.55 0.31 22.19
C GLN A 328 2.31 0.11 23.08
N TYR A 329 1.10 0.11 22.50
CA TYR A 329 -0.14 -0.01 23.27
C TYR A 329 -0.53 -1.45 23.58
N PHE A 330 -0.26 -2.38 22.67
CA PHE A 330 -0.78 -3.76 22.74
C PHE A 330 0.29 -4.82 22.91
N GLY A 331 1.58 -4.42 22.83
CA GLY A 331 2.70 -5.34 22.90
C GLY A 331 2.87 -6.15 21.62
N VAL A 332 3.78 -7.14 21.65
CA VAL A 332 4.19 -7.90 20.47
C VAL A 332 3.55 -9.29 20.34
N SER A 333 2.97 -9.84 21.41
CA SER A 333 2.48 -11.22 21.44
C SER A 333 1.33 -11.51 20.46
N ASN A 334 0.38 -10.59 20.31
CA ASN A 334 -0.75 -10.69 19.37
C ASN A 334 -0.75 -9.57 18.32
N TYR A 335 0.43 -8.97 18.06
CA TYR A 335 0.58 -7.81 17.18
C TYR A 335 -0.03 -8.02 15.79
N ALA A 336 0.26 -9.16 15.14
CA ALA A 336 -0.21 -9.45 13.79
C ALA A 336 -1.75 -9.52 13.71
N THR A 337 -2.39 -10.10 14.72
CA THR A 337 -3.86 -10.18 14.78
C THR A 337 -4.48 -8.81 15.03
N ILE A 338 -3.92 -8.03 15.95
CA ILE A 338 -4.44 -6.70 16.30
C ILE A 338 -4.32 -5.74 15.13
N ILE A 339 -3.16 -5.69 14.45
CA ILE A 339 -2.98 -4.85 13.27
C ILE A 339 -3.89 -5.29 12.12
N GLY A 340 -4.08 -6.61 11.94
CA GLY A 340 -5.01 -7.16 10.95
C GLY A 340 -6.44 -6.69 11.17
N LEU A 341 -6.94 -6.74 12.41
CA LEU A 341 -8.27 -6.25 12.77
C LEU A 341 -8.42 -4.73 12.53
N MET A 342 -7.39 -3.95 12.84
CA MET A 342 -7.39 -2.50 12.53
C MET A 342 -7.35 -2.24 11.01
N MET A 343 -6.60 -3.03 10.25
CA MET A 343 -6.58 -2.93 8.79
C MET A 343 -7.94 -3.24 8.17
N THR A 344 -8.72 -4.16 8.75
CA THR A 344 -10.10 -4.41 8.30
C THR A 344 -10.96 -3.15 8.39
N MET A 345 -10.81 -2.34 9.46
CA MET A 345 -11.48 -1.04 9.55
C MET A 345 -10.97 -0.07 8.46
N GLY A 346 -9.68 -0.11 8.15
CA GLY A 346 -9.07 0.64 7.05
C GLY A 346 -9.62 0.23 5.68
N VAL A 347 -9.93 -1.04 5.45
CA VAL A 347 -10.55 -1.52 4.20
C VAL A 347 -11.90 -0.86 3.97
N LEU A 348 -12.73 -0.74 5.01
CA LEU A 348 -14.03 -0.06 4.91
C LEU A 348 -13.87 1.42 4.49
N GLY A 349 -12.94 2.14 5.11
CA GLY A 349 -12.61 3.51 4.70
C GLY A 349 -12.11 3.59 3.26
N GLY A 350 -11.16 2.73 2.91
CA GLY A 350 -10.57 2.66 1.56
C GLY A 350 -11.58 2.26 0.47
N PHE A 351 -12.62 1.50 0.82
CA PHE A 351 -13.74 1.19 -0.07
C PHE A 351 -14.61 2.43 -0.34
N MET A 352 -14.94 3.19 0.71
CA MET A 352 -15.82 4.35 0.58
C MET A 352 -15.14 5.54 -0.11
N GLY A 353 -13.83 5.72 0.06
CA GLY A 353 -13.11 6.88 -0.43
C GLY A 353 -13.29 7.16 -1.93
N PRO A 354 -12.94 6.22 -2.82
CA PRO A 354 -13.11 6.40 -4.27
C PRO A 354 -14.54 6.70 -4.68
N ILE A 355 -15.54 6.04 -4.06
CA ILE A 355 -16.96 6.25 -4.35
C ILE A 355 -17.38 7.67 -3.98
N ILE A 356 -17.02 8.14 -2.79
CA ILE A 356 -17.35 9.49 -2.32
C ILE A 356 -16.69 10.54 -3.23
N GLY A 357 -15.39 10.40 -3.52
CA GLY A 357 -14.67 11.34 -4.38
C GLY A 357 -15.24 11.40 -5.79
N ALA A 358 -15.58 10.24 -6.37
CA ALA A 358 -16.20 10.16 -7.69
C ALA A 358 -17.60 10.80 -7.73
N ARG A 359 -18.43 10.53 -6.71
CA ARG A 359 -19.74 11.17 -6.58
C ARG A 359 -19.64 12.69 -6.52
N ILE A 360 -18.71 13.21 -5.73
CA ILE A 360 -18.48 14.66 -5.65
C ILE A 360 -18.15 15.20 -7.04
N TYR A 361 -17.25 14.55 -7.78
CA TYR A 361 -16.90 14.97 -9.14
C TYR A 361 -18.09 14.92 -10.11
N ASP A 362 -18.87 13.83 -10.10
CA ASP A 362 -20.01 13.69 -10.98
C ASP A 362 -21.10 14.79 -10.76
N TYR A 363 -21.19 15.33 -9.52
CA TYR A 363 -22.12 16.42 -9.19
C TYR A 363 -21.53 17.82 -9.40
N THR A 364 -20.25 18.00 -9.17
CA THR A 364 -19.62 19.35 -9.15
C THR A 364 -18.79 19.65 -10.39
N GLY A 365 -18.38 18.63 -11.14
CA GLY A 365 -17.43 18.73 -12.25
C GLY A 365 -15.99 19.02 -11.82
N SER A 366 -15.70 19.00 -10.50
CA SER A 366 -14.38 19.33 -9.96
C SER A 366 -13.98 18.38 -8.83
N TYR A 367 -12.68 18.13 -8.68
CA TYR A 367 -12.13 17.38 -7.54
C TYR A 367 -11.83 18.23 -6.30
N GLU A 368 -11.93 19.57 -6.39
CA GLU A 368 -11.63 20.49 -5.28
C GLU A 368 -12.38 20.14 -4.00
N ALA A 369 -13.71 19.99 -4.10
CA ALA A 369 -14.53 19.63 -2.95
C ALA A 369 -14.18 18.26 -2.35
N ALA A 370 -13.75 17.31 -3.18
CA ALA A 370 -13.29 16.00 -2.70
C ALA A 370 -11.97 16.11 -1.92
N PHE A 371 -11.03 16.97 -2.34
CA PHE A 371 -9.79 17.21 -1.62
C PHE A 371 -9.98 18.07 -0.36
N ILE A 372 -10.92 19.04 -0.37
CA ILE A 372 -11.32 19.76 0.84
C ILE A 372 -11.89 18.77 1.86
N LEU A 373 -12.80 17.89 1.45
CA LEU A 373 -13.33 16.83 2.32
C LEU A 373 -12.21 15.96 2.88
N ALA A 374 -11.27 15.54 2.04
CA ALA A 374 -10.11 14.75 2.45
C ALA A 374 -9.25 15.48 3.49
N ALA A 375 -8.99 16.77 3.30
CA ALA A 375 -8.27 17.62 4.26
C ALA A 375 -9.01 17.74 5.61
N ILE A 376 -10.32 17.95 5.57
CA ILE A 376 -11.16 18.02 6.77
C ILE A 376 -11.15 16.67 7.50
N LEU A 377 -11.26 15.56 6.79
CA LEU A 377 -11.21 14.23 7.40
C LEU A 377 -9.88 13.97 8.11
N GLY A 378 -8.75 14.45 7.57
CA GLY A 378 -7.46 14.40 8.26
C GLY A 378 -7.48 15.16 9.60
N ILE A 379 -8.14 16.31 9.65
CA ILE A 379 -8.35 17.07 10.89
C ILE A 379 -9.30 16.32 11.83
N VAL A 380 -10.39 15.73 11.31
CA VAL A 380 -11.35 14.94 12.09
C VAL A 380 -10.69 13.70 12.71
N ALA A 381 -9.64 13.17 12.11
CA ALA A 381 -8.88 12.06 12.68
C ALA A 381 -8.04 12.48 13.92
N LEU A 382 -7.70 13.76 14.09
CA LEU A 382 -6.85 14.23 15.18
C LEU A 382 -7.42 13.96 16.59
N PRO A 383 -8.70 14.25 16.91
CA PRO A 383 -9.27 13.96 18.22
C PRO A 383 -9.11 12.49 18.63
N PHE A 384 -9.21 11.56 17.70
CA PHE A 384 -9.04 10.13 17.98
C PHE A 384 -7.61 9.81 18.40
N ILE A 385 -6.60 10.38 17.72
CA ILE A 385 -5.20 10.22 18.12
C ILE A 385 -4.90 10.96 19.43
N LEU A 386 -5.44 12.17 19.61
CA LEU A 386 -5.22 12.96 20.81
C LEU A 386 -5.88 12.37 22.06
N SER A 387 -6.97 11.61 21.90
CA SER A 387 -7.65 10.90 23.01
C SER A 387 -6.87 9.70 23.55
N LEU A 388 -5.83 9.25 22.85
CA LEU A 388 -4.95 8.19 23.33
C LEU A 388 -4.23 8.63 24.61
N ARG A 389 -4.24 7.79 25.65
CA ARG A 389 -3.46 8.04 26.87
C ARG A 389 -1.96 7.89 26.57
N ASN A 390 -1.11 8.63 27.27
CA ASN A 390 0.35 8.45 27.12
C ASN A 390 0.74 7.08 27.65
N THR A 391 1.59 6.36 26.90
CA THR A 391 2.08 5.02 27.26
C THR A 391 2.92 4.99 28.53
N ASP A 392 3.45 6.14 28.98
CA ASP A 392 4.26 6.25 30.21
C ASP A 392 3.43 6.04 31.51
N GLN A 393 2.10 5.86 31.42
CA GLN A 393 1.20 5.68 32.57
C GLN A 393 0.60 4.27 32.67
N THR A 394 1.01 3.31 31.84
CA THR A 394 0.41 1.98 31.76
C THR A 394 1.40 0.82 31.98
N VAL A 395 2.51 1.04 32.68
CA VAL A 395 3.40 -0.01 33.20
C VAL A 395 3.23 -0.14 34.72
#